data_cca680285bc9dee965e838fdb25fc83a
#
_entry.id   cca680285bc9dee965e838fdb25fc83a
#
_cell.length_a   1.000
_cell.length_b   1.000
_cell.length_c   1.000
_cell.angle_alpha   90.00
_cell.angle_beta   90.00
_cell.angle_gamma   90.00
#
_symmetry.space_group_name_H-M   'P 1'
#
loop_
_entity.id
_entity.type
_entity.pdbx_description
1 polymer ?
#
loop_
_entity_poly.entity_id
_entity_poly.type
_entity_poly.pdbx_seq_one_letter_code
_entity_poly.pdbx_strand_id
1 'polypeptide(L)'
;MLKPFISTAIFFVLTVFTSVAFAQTNSGTNNAENDDLYVLVKYKTTEQKFDEAVSALDALILEVKKEPHFVNIKMLIDPADRTNILLYEQWNSEAYYKGDHMGTPHLQKFMIDARSFIAGPPDISFWKLKNIYSAD
;
A
#
# COMPACT_ATOMS: atom_id res chain seq x y z
N MET A 1 -41.39 -80.63 -23.02
CA MET A 1 -41.22 -79.39 -23.69
C MET A 1 -40.39 -78.47 -22.74
N LEU A 2 -39.09 -78.44 -22.92
CA LEU A 2 -38.21 -77.52 -22.14
C LEU A 2 -37.69 -76.46 -23.10
N LYS A 3 -37.95 -75.23 -22.77
CA LYS A 3 -37.38 -74.08 -23.48
C LYS A 3 -35.99 -73.80 -22.97
N PRO A 4 -34.98 -73.55 -23.79
CA PRO A 4 -33.68 -73.13 -23.31
C PRO A 4 -33.67 -71.62 -22.99
N PHE A 5 -33.16 -71.30 -21.81
CA PHE A 5 -32.84 -69.92 -21.42
C PHE A 5 -31.57 -69.47 -22.12
N ILE A 6 -31.68 -68.42 -22.93
CA ILE A 6 -30.51 -67.75 -23.54
C ILE A 6 -30.05 -66.74 -22.55
N SER A 7 -28.89 -67.00 -21.95
CA SER A 7 -28.21 -66.06 -21.08
C SER A 7 -27.40 -65.02 -21.90
N THR A 8 -27.90 -63.85 -22.00
CA THR A 8 -27.17 -62.71 -22.65
C THR A 8 -26.18 -62.11 -21.66
N ALA A 9 -24.92 -62.43 -21.85
CA ALA A 9 -23.85 -61.78 -21.10
C ALA A 9 -23.66 -60.31 -21.61
N ILE A 10 -24.02 -59.36 -20.81
CA ILE A 10 -23.75 -57.93 -21.07
C ILE A 10 -22.34 -57.65 -20.66
N PHE A 11 -21.45 -57.38 -21.63
CA PHE A 11 -20.09 -56.91 -21.42
C PHE A 11 -20.16 -55.41 -21.08
N PHE A 12 -19.94 -55.08 -19.81
CA PHE A 12 -19.78 -53.67 -19.39
C PHE A 12 -18.34 -53.24 -19.71
N VAL A 13 -18.18 -52.50 -20.80
CA VAL A 13 -16.90 -51.83 -21.09
C VAL A 13 -16.82 -50.58 -20.22
N LEU A 14 -16.01 -50.70 -19.18
CA LEU A 14 -15.70 -49.57 -18.31
C LEU A 14 -14.64 -48.68 -18.99
N THR A 15 -15.09 -47.64 -19.70
CA THR A 15 -14.20 -46.61 -20.22
C THR A 15 -13.76 -45.69 -19.08
N VAL A 16 -12.53 -45.86 -18.63
CA VAL A 16 -11.87 -44.96 -17.69
C VAL A 16 -11.51 -43.68 -18.44
N PHE A 17 -12.31 -42.64 -18.26
CA PHE A 17 -11.94 -41.29 -18.66
C PHE A 17 -10.90 -40.73 -17.66
N THR A 18 -9.64 -40.78 -18.04
CA THR A 18 -8.59 -40.03 -17.34
C THR A 18 -8.74 -38.53 -17.69
N SER A 19 -9.39 -37.78 -16.81
CA SER A 19 -9.43 -36.36 -16.90
C SER A 19 -8.02 -35.80 -16.56
N VAL A 20 -7.26 -35.44 -17.59
CA VAL A 20 -6.04 -34.66 -17.41
C VAL A 20 -6.49 -33.23 -17.04
N ALA A 21 -6.45 -32.93 -15.74
CA ALA A 21 -6.61 -31.57 -15.28
C ALA A 21 -5.36 -30.78 -15.71
N PHE A 22 -5.49 -30.01 -16.79
CA PHE A 22 -4.53 -28.94 -17.06
C PHE A 22 -4.69 -27.90 -15.96
N ALA A 23 -3.77 -27.89 -15.03
CA ALA A 23 -3.59 -26.76 -14.15
C ALA A 23 -3.17 -25.56 -15.02
N GLN A 24 -4.14 -24.74 -15.41
CA GLN A 24 -3.84 -23.40 -15.91
C GLN A 24 -3.25 -22.63 -14.75
N THR A 25 -1.94 -22.50 -14.73
CA THR A 25 -1.28 -21.45 -13.96
C THR A 25 -1.70 -20.12 -14.60
N ASN A 26 -2.82 -19.60 -14.13
CA ASN A 26 -3.14 -18.20 -14.35
C ASN A 26 -2.07 -17.39 -13.64
N SER A 27 -1.01 -17.06 -14.34
CA SER A 27 -0.20 -15.87 -14.07
C SER A 27 -1.08 -14.67 -14.41
N GLY A 28 -2.18 -14.53 -13.65
CA GLY A 28 -2.96 -13.32 -13.64
C GLY A 28 -2.08 -12.25 -13.01
N THR A 29 -1.52 -11.39 -13.86
CA THR A 29 -1.20 -10.04 -13.47
C THR A 29 -2.52 -9.45 -12.96
N ASN A 30 -2.76 -9.56 -11.66
CA ASN A 30 -3.80 -8.82 -10.98
C ASN A 30 -3.40 -7.35 -11.06
N ASN A 31 -3.72 -6.70 -12.19
CA ASN A 31 -3.95 -5.28 -12.26
C ASN A 31 -5.30 -4.99 -11.57
N ALA A 32 -5.45 -5.35 -10.30
CA ALA A 32 -6.26 -4.56 -9.41
C ALA A 32 -5.58 -3.20 -9.46
N GLU A 33 -6.26 -2.17 -9.95
CA GLU A 33 -5.80 -0.80 -9.79
C GLU A 33 -5.51 -0.65 -8.31
N ASN A 34 -4.22 -0.67 -7.98
CA ASN A 34 -3.78 -0.51 -6.61
C ASN A 34 -4.13 0.93 -6.25
N ASP A 35 -5.11 1.12 -5.38
CA ASP A 35 -5.54 2.46 -4.93
C ASP A 35 -4.48 3.12 -4.05
N ASP A 36 -3.34 2.48 -3.86
CA ASP A 36 -2.22 3.03 -3.10
C ASP A 36 -1.83 4.40 -3.61
N LEU A 37 -1.82 5.32 -2.68
CA LEU A 37 -1.35 6.67 -2.86
C LEU A 37 0.04 6.80 -2.25
N TYR A 38 0.96 7.37 -3.00
CA TYR A 38 2.27 7.76 -2.50
C TYR A 38 2.30 9.28 -2.37
N VAL A 39 2.65 9.77 -1.20
CA VAL A 39 2.71 11.20 -0.91
C VAL A 39 4.12 11.57 -0.51
N LEU A 40 4.65 12.59 -1.15
CA LEU A 40 5.91 13.20 -0.75
C LEU A 40 5.60 14.54 -0.11
N VAL A 41 5.96 14.68 1.16
CA VAL A 41 5.78 15.93 1.92
C VAL A 41 7.15 16.44 2.30
N LYS A 42 7.59 17.50 1.64
CA LYS A 42 8.88 18.13 1.91
C LYS A 42 8.72 19.32 2.81
N TYR A 43 9.38 19.24 3.96
CA TYR A 43 9.48 20.34 4.93
C TYR A 43 10.83 21.02 4.82
N LYS A 44 10.82 22.33 5.02
CA LYS A 44 12.03 23.12 5.24
C LYS A 44 12.03 23.67 6.66
N THR A 45 13.12 23.49 7.39
CA THR A 45 13.32 24.07 8.71
C THR A 45 14.57 24.95 8.72
N THR A 46 15.00 25.41 9.88
CA THR A 46 16.31 26.04 10.08
C THR A 46 17.21 25.11 10.87
N GLU A 47 18.53 25.32 10.84
CA GLU A 47 19.49 24.54 11.64
C GLU A 47 19.11 24.50 13.13
N GLN A 48 18.71 25.65 13.69
CA GLN A 48 18.34 25.80 15.09
C GLN A 48 17.03 25.07 15.45
N LYS A 49 16.18 24.80 14.46
CA LYS A 49 14.86 24.19 14.65
C LYS A 49 14.79 22.76 14.16
N PHE A 50 15.88 22.22 13.61
CA PHE A 50 15.88 20.88 13.03
C PHE A 50 15.45 19.80 14.01
N ASP A 51 16.07 19.76 15.20
CA ASP A 51 15.77 18.71 16.19
C ASP A 51 14.33 18.83 16.74
N GLU A 52 13.83 20.06 16.87
CA GLU A 52 12.42 20.32 17.23
C GLU A 52 11.46 19.81 16.14
N ALA A 53 11.77 20.11 14.87
CA ALA A 53 10.97 19.67 13.74
C ALA A 53 10.93 18.14 13.61
N VAL A 54 12.08 17.46 13.74
CA VAL A 54 12.17 16.00 13.71
C VAL A 54 11.36 15.39 14.86
N SER A 55 11.51 15.89 16.07
CA SER A 55 10.76 15.40 17.24
C SER A 55 9.26 15.57 17.09
N ALA A 56 8.81 16.69 16.51
CA ALA A 56 7.40 16.95 16.27
C ALA A 56 6.83 16.02 15.16
N LEU A 57 7.61 15.76 14.11
CA LEU A 57 7.24 14.80 13.05
C LEU A 57 7.18 13.39 13.58
N ASP A 58 8.14 12.96 14.41
CA ASP A 58 8.10 11.63 15.05
C ASP A 58 6.83 11.46 15.88
N ALA A 59 6.48 12.46 16.69
CA ALA A 59 5.27 12.44 17.51
C ALA A 59 4.01 12.37 16.64
N LEU A 60 3.95 13.11 15.53
CA LEU A 60 2.86 13.06 14.57
C LEU A 60 2.74 11.66 13.96
N ILE A 61 3.84 11.08 13.47
CA ILE A 61 3.85 9.78 12.81
C ILE A 61 3.39 8.67 13.76
N LEU A 62 3.70 8.75 15.06
CA LEU A 62 3.21 7.79 16.06
C LEU A 62 1.68 7.79 16.18
N GLU A 63 1.02 8.90 15.96
CA GLU A 63 -0.45 8.96 15.91
C GLU A 63 -0.99 8.53 14.54
N VAL A 64 -0.38 8.98 13.45
CA VAL A 64 -0.75 8.63 12.08
C VAL A 64 -0.70 7.11 11.84
N LYS A 65 0.26 6.40 12.45
CA LYS A 65 0.34 4.92 12.39
C LYS A 65 -0.90 4.18 12.89
N LYS A 66 -1.75 4.84 13.66
CA LYS A 66 -2.99 4.26 14.21
C LYS A 66 -4.17 4.49 13.28
N GLU A 67 -4.01 5.30 12.23
CA GLU A 67 -5.09 5.62 11.31
C GLU A 67 -5.42 4.45 10.38
N PRO A 68 -6.71 4.28 10.00
CA PRO A 68 -7.07 3.38 8.94
C PRO A 68 -6.40 3.82 7.62
N HIS A 69 -6.14 2.87 6.74
CA HIS A 69 -5.51 3.12 5.44
C HIS A 69 -4.04 3.57 5.46
N PHE A 70 -3.42 3.72 6.63
CA PHE A 70 -1.98 3.91 6.74
C PHE A 70 -1.23 2.64 6.32
N VAL A 71 -0.19 2.79 5.50
CA VAL A 71 0.70 1.68 5.13
C VAL A 71 2.09 1.88 5.73
N ASN A 72 2.78 2.94 5.35
CA ASN A 72 4.08 3.29 5.93
C ASN A 72 4.45 4.76 5.68
N ILE A 73 5.36 5.26 6.49
CA ILE A 73 6.05 6.53 6.27
C ILE A 73 7.55 6.30 6.47
N LYS A 74 8.34 6.84 5.54
CA LYS A 74 9.80 6.95 5.68
C LYS A 74 10.14 8.42 5.83
N MET A 75 10.81 8.78 6.93
CA MET A 75 11.37 10.12 7.11
C MET A 75 12.80 10.11 6.60
N LEU A 76 13.09 10.98 5.66
CA LEU A 76 14.37 11.10 4.97
C LEU A 76 14.93 12.51 5.21
N ILE A 77 16.23 12.56 5.43
CA ILE A 77 16.97 13.84 5.61
C ILE A 77 17.88 14.01 4.41
N ASP A 78 17.90 15.20 3.85
CA ASP A 78 18.81 15.54 2.76
C ASP A 78 20.27 15.52 3.27
N PRO A 79 21.15 14.67 2.71
CA PRO A 79 22.53 14.56 3.19
C PRO A 79 23.35 15.79 2.90
N ALA A 80 22.94 16.64 1.94
CA ALA A 80 23.62 17.88 1.59
C ALA A 80 23.11 19.09 2.41
N ASP A 81 21.86 19.04 2.88
CA ASP A 81 21.23 20.11 3.66
C ASP A 81 20.21 19.52 4.63
N ARG A 82 20.63 19.23 5.85
CA ARG A 82 19.79 18.61 6.89
C ARG A 82 18.50 19.39 7.21
N THR A 83 18.42 20.65 6.82
CA THR A 83 17.20 21.45 7.01
C THR A 83 16.07 21.08 6.08
N ASN A 84 16.32 20.20 5.10
CA ASN A 84 15.30 19.59 4.25
C ASN A 84 14.92 18.21 4.81
N ILE A 85 13.67 18.05 5.18
CA ILE A 85 13.08 16.82 5.70
C ILE A 85 12.03 16.36 4.70
N LEU A 86 12.10 15.10 4.24
CA LEU A 86 11.12 14.52 3.34
C LEU A 86 10.39 13.37 4.02
N LEU A 87 9.07 13.43 4.10
CA LEU A 87 8.25 12.26 4.37
C LEU A 87 7.87 11.61 3.03
N TYR A 88 8.20 10.35 2.89
CA TYR A 88 7.71 9.49 1.83
C TYR A 88 6.64 8.57 2.44
N GLU A 89 5.40 8.81 2.09
CA GLU A 89 4.25 8.17 2.69
C GLU A 89 3.56 7.22 1.70
N GLN A 90 3.03 6.12 2.20
CA GLN A 90 2.17 5.22 1.45
C GLN A 90 0.87 4.99 2.20
N TRP A 91 -0.25 5.12 1.47
CA TRP A 91 -1.61 4.95 1.94
C TRP A 91 -2.38 4.04 0.98
N ASN A 92 -3.26 3.20 1.48
CA ASN A 92 -4.07 2.33 0.64
C ASN A 92 -5.45 2.91 0.27
N SER A 93 -5.67 4.20 0.55
CA SER A 93 -6.87 4.94 0.13
C SER A 93 -6.56 6.43 -0.09
N GLU A 94 -6.64 6.86 -1.34
CA GLU A 94 -6.49 8.27 -1.69
C GLU A 94 -7.65 9.11 -1.14
N ALA A 95 -8.87 8.58 -1.16
CA ALA A 95 -10.04 9.27 -0.64
C ALA A 95 -9.92 9.55 0.86
N TYR A 96 -9.42 8.57 1.64
CA TYR A 96 -9.17 8.75 3.06
C TYR A 96 -8.10 9.81 3.32
N TYR A 97 -6.98 9.74 2.62
CA TYR A 97 -5.88 10.71 2.79
C TYR A 97 -6.34 12.14 2.53
N LYS A 98 -7.06 12.37 1.42
CA LYS A 98 -7.53 13.71 1.04
C LYS A 98 -8.75 14.20 1.83
N GLY A 99 -9.45 13.29 2.51
CA GLY A 99 -10.64 13.56 3.32
C GLY A 99 -10.37 13.47 4.82
N ASP A 100 -10.69 12.34 5.42
CA ASP A 100 -10.71 12.16 6.88
C ASP A 100 -9.35 12.37 7.55
N HIS A 101 -8.25 11.93 6.92
CA HIS A 101 -6.90 12.17 7.43
C HIS A 101 -6.63 13.66 7.66
N MET A 102 -7.03 14.50 6.72
CA MET A 102 -6.80 15.95 6.82
C MET A 102 -7.55 16.61 7.96
N GLY A 103 -8.61 15.98 8.46
CA GLY A 103 -9.41 16.45 9.60
C GLY A 103 -9.00 15.85 10.96
N THR A 104 -8.00 14.98 11.02
CA THR A 104 -7.61 14.33 12.27
C THR A 104 -7.07 15.34 13.30
N PRO A 105 -7.38 15.17 14.59
CA PRO A 105 -6.93 16.12 15.62
C PRO A 105 -5.41 16.26 15.72
N HIS A 106 -4.68 15.15 15.54
CA HIS A 106 -3.22 15.15 15.61
C HIS A 106 -2.58 15.89 14.42
N LEU A 107 -3.11 15.75 13.20
CA LEU A 107 -2.61 16.49 12.04
C LEU A 107 -2.95 17.99 12.17
N GLN A 108 -4.16 18.33 12.59
CA GLN A 108 -4.58 19.71 12.81
C GLN A 108 -3.70 20.39 13.87
N LYS A 109 -3.43 19.71 14.99
CA LYS A 109 -2.52 20.20 16.02
C LYS A 109 -1.11 20.39 15.45
N PHE A 110 -0.58 19.41 14.74
CA PHE A 110 0.75 19.53 14.13
C PHE A 110 0.84 20.72 13.19
N MET A 111 -0.16 20.96 12.33
CA MET A 111 -0.16 22.09 11.39
C MET A 111 -0.13 23.45 12.11
N ILE A 112 -0.69 23.55 13.32
CA ILE A 112 -0.62 24.75 14.13
C ILE A 112 0.77 24.91 14.73
N ASP A 113 1.29 23.87 15.37
CA ASP A 113 2.58 23.87 16.07
C ASP A 113 3.75 24.07 15.09
N ALA A 114 3.64 23.49 13.90
CA ALA A 114 4.67 23.53 12.86
C ALA A 114 5.10 24.94 12.45
N ARG A 115 4.24 25.92 12.63
CA ARG A 115 4.55 27.34 12.35
C ARG A 115 5.72 27.86 13.15
N SER A 116 6.07 27.23 14.27
CA SER A 116 7.19 27.64 15.13
C SER A 116 8.55 27.06 14.72
N PHE A 117 8.56 25.96 13.91
CA PHE A 117 9.78 25.24 13.55
C PHE A 117 9.94 24.96 12.05
N ILE A 118 8.90 25.13 11.25
CA ILE A 118 8.96 25.02 9.78
C ILE A 118 9.11 26.40 9.16
N ALA A 119 10.00 26.52 8.17
CA ALA A 119 10.35 27.81 7.54
C ALA A 119 9.32 28.31 6.51
N GLY A 120 8.26 27.53 6.25
CA GLY A 120 7.21 27.87 5.31
C GLY A 120 6.26 26.68 5.09
N PRO A 121 5.25 26.81 4.22
CA PRO A 121 4.35 25.71 3.92
C PRO A 121 5.12 24.53 3.32
N PRO A 122 4.76 23.29 3.64
CA PRO A 122 5.37 22.12 3.01
C PRO A 122 5.06 22.05 1.53
N ASP A 123 6.00 21.49 0.75
CA ASP A 123 5.75 21.09 -0.64
C ASP A 123 5.21 19.67 -0.64
N ILE A 124 4.00 19.49 -1.20
CA ILE A 124 3.28 18.21 -1.18
C ILE A 124 3.00 17.78 -2.61
N SER A 125 3.36 16.52 -2.93
CA SER A 125 3.07 15.92 -4.23
C SER A 125 2.51 14.51 -4.08
N PHE A 126 1.63 14.14 -5.04
CA PHE A 126 0.88 12.88 -5.04
C PHE A 126 1.29 12.02 -6.23
N TRP A 127 1.49 10.72 -5.99
CA TRP A 127 2.01 9.78 -6.97
C TRP A 127 1.25 8.47 -6.91
N LYS A 128 1.17 7.79 -8.07
CA LYS A 128 0.70 6.41 -8.18
C LYS A 128 1.86 5.52 -8.62
N LEU A 129 1.99 4.36 -7.99
CA LEU A 129 3.01 3.39 -8.38
C LEU A 129 2.74 2.87 -9.79
N LYS A 130 3.73 2.97 -10.67
CA LYS A 130 3.63 2.40 -12.03
C LYS A 130 4.30 1.04 -12.11
N ASN A 131 5.55 0.94 -11.67
CA ASN A 131 6.32 -0.30 -11.70
C ASN A 131 7.32 -0.33 -10.55
N ILE A 132 7.70 -1.53 -10.11
CA ILE A 132 8.81 -1.78 -9.21
C ILE A 132 9.87 -2.55 -9.99
N TYR A 133 11.11 -2.10 -9.90
CA TYR A 133 12.28 -2.79 -10.45
C TYR A 133 13.17 -3.17 -9.27
N SER A 134 13.48 -4.46 -9.15
CA SER A 134 14.36 -5.00 -8.10
C SER A 134 15.60 -5.62 -8.74
N ALA A 135 16.71 -5.69 -8.00
CA ALA A 135 17.85 -6.50 -8.42
C ALA A 135 17.47 -7.98 -8.42
N ASP A 136 18.07 -8.75 -9.35
CA ASP A 136 17.94 -10.20 -9.46
C ASP A 136 18.66 -10.91 -8.30
#